data_97c246b6ec6c3adf66e4673c16fa6bc8
#
_entry.id   97c246b6ec6c3adf66e4673c16fa6bc8
#
_cell.length_a   1.000
_cell.length_b   1.000
_cell.length_c   1.000
_cell.angle_alpha   90.00
_cell.angle_beta   90.00
_cell.angle_gamma   90.00
#
_symmetry.space_group_name_H-M   'P 1'
#
loop_
_entity.id
_entity.type
_entity.pdbx_description
1 polymer ?
#
loop_
_entity_poly.entity_id
_entity_poly.type
_entity_poly.pdbx_seq_one_letter_code
_entity_poly.pdbx_strand_id
1 'polypeptide(L)'
;MSAPLIAIDAMGGDFGPHCIVPASIACLVEFPSLHLVLVGQAPILEDSIARHPAVDRSRLRVEHASEVIGMDERPSQALRGKPDASMRVALELVRNGRAQACVSAGNTGALMALSRYVLKTLPGIDRPAMVSPVPTATGSCQLLDLGANVDCSAEHLYQFAVMGSVAAEALGVVSPRVALLNVGTEEVKGNQQVKLAASLLQQAHGL
;
A
#
# COMPACT_ATOMS: atom_id res chain seq x y z
N MET A 1 13.00 -8.30 -19.07
CA MET A 1 11.82 -7.80 -18.33
C MET A 1 11.56 -6.37 -18.77
N SER A 2 10.30 -5.99 -19.01
CA SER A 2 9.96 -4.58 -19.32
C SER A 2 10.29 -3.68 -18.13
N ALA A 3 10.65 -2.43 -18.40
CA ALA A 3 10.88 -1.43 -17.35
C ALA A 3 9.62 -1.27 -16.48
N PRO A 4 9.75 -1.22 -15.14
CA PRO A 4 8.58 -1.08 -14.27
C PRO A 4 7.95 0.31 -14.42
N LEU A 5 6.62 0.35 -14.52
CA LEU A 5 5.82 1.57 -14.53
C LEU A 5 5.01 1.63 -13.23
N ILE A 6 5.21 2.68 -12.44
CA ILE A 6 4.53 2.89 -11.15
C ILE A 6 3.55 4.06 -11.29
N ALA A 7 2.32 3.85 -10.84
CA ALA A 7 1.30 4.90 -10.74
C ALA A 7 1.46 5.65 -9.42
N ILE A 8 1.55 6.97 -9.50
CA ILE A 8 1.71 7.85 -8.33
C ILE A 8 0.45 8.70 -8.18
N ASP A 9 -0.25 8.57 -7.05
CA ASP A 9 -1.28 9.52 -6.64
C ASP A 9 -0.60 10.86 -6.32
N ALA A 10 -0.55 11.74 -7.33
CA ALA A 10 0.21 12.98 -7.25
C ALA A 10 -0.51 14.09 -6.46
N MET A 11 -1.78 13.89 -6.11
CA MET A 11 -2.58 14.85 -5.35
C MET A 11 -2.68 14.49 -3.86
N GLY A 12 -2.23 13.30 -3.46
CA GLY A 12 -2.32 12.82 -2.08
C GLY A 12 -1.29 13.45 -1.14
N GLY A 13 -1.58 13.38 0.18
CA GLY A 13 -0.73 13.91 1.23
C GLY A 13 -0.95 15.41 1.51
N ASP A 14 -0.32 15.91 2.57
CA ASP A 14 -0.52 17.28 3.07
C ASP A 14 -0.02 18.36 2.10
N PHE A 15 0.97 18.04 1.28
CA PHE A 15 1.60 18.97 0.35
C PHE A 15 1.27 18.67 -1.13
N GLY A 16 0.65 17.55 -1.42
CA GLY A 16 0.24 17.15 -2.76
C GLY A 16 1.32 17.29 -3.82
N PRO A 17 1.01 17.89 -4.99
CA PRO A 17 1.93 18.02 -6.12
C PRO A 17 3.25 18.74 -5.80
N HIS A 18 3.26 19.66 -4.82
CA HIS A 18 4.46 20.40 -4.42
C HIS A 18 5.57 19.50 -3.88
N CYS A 19 5.19 18.41 -3.22
CA CYS A 19 6.13 17.41 -2.71
C CYS A 19 6.27 16.24 -3.68
N ILE A 20 5.16 15.73 -4.20
CA ILE A 20 5.14 14.47 -4.97
C ILE A 20 5.84 14.62 -6.32
N VAL A 21 5.67 15.75 -7.04
CA VAL A 21 6.31 15.92 -8.36
C VAL A 21 7.83 15.99 -8.25
N PRO A 22 8.44 16.84 -7.41
CA PRO A 22 9.90 16.85 -7.23
C PRO A 22 10.45 15.51 -6.75
N ALA A 23 9.78 14.83 -5.81
CA ALA A 23 10.18 13.52 -5.33
C ALA A 23 10.17 12.45 -6.43
N SER A 24 9.13 12.47 -7.28
CA SER A 24 9.03 11.57 -8.44
C SER A 24 10.17 11.80 -9.44
N ILE A 25 10.52 13.05 -9.69
CA ILE A 25 11.63 13.40 -10.57
C ILE A 25 12.97 12.94 -9.98
N ALA A 26 13.17 13.11 -8.66
CA ALA A 26 14.37 12.61 -7.98
C ALA A 26 14.48 11.07 -8.08
N CYS A 27 13.37 10.34 -7.92
CA CYS A 27 13.35 8.89 -8.13
C CYS A 27 13.73 8.49 -9.56
N LEU A 28 13.31 9.23 -10.58
CA LEU A 28 13.72 8.94 -11.97
C LEU A 28 15.22 9.15 -12.22
N VAL A 29 15.86 10.05 -11.46
CA VAL A 29 17.32 10.24 -11.52
C VAL A 29 18.05 9.09 -10.83
N GLU A 30 17.55 8.66 -9.66
CA GLU A 30 18.15 7.60 -8.85
C GLU A 30 17.96 6.21 -9.49
N PHE A 31 16.81 5.97 -10.14
CA PHE A 31 16.45 4.68 -10.76
C PHE A 31 16.28 4.82 -12.27
N PRO A 32 17.34 4.62 -13.08
CA PRO A 32 17.30 4.87 -14.53
C PRO A 32 16.32 3.99 -15.32
N SER A 33 15.97 2.80 -14.82
CA SER A 33 15.00 1.89 -15.44
C SER A 33 13.55 2.15 -15.04
N LEU A 34 13.30 3.06 -14.07
CA LEU A 34 11.97 3.34 -13.56
C LEU A 34 11.18 4.23 -14.52
N HIS A 35 9.90 3.92 -14.71
CA HIS A 35 8.91 4.78 -15.36
C HIS A 35 7.81 5.14 -14.38
N LEU A 36 7.31 6.36 -14.45
CA LEU A 36 6.25 6.88 -13.58
C LEU A 36 5.09 7.42 -14.38
N VAL A 37 3.87 7.23 -13.86
CA VAL A 37 2.69 7.96 -14.28
C VAL A 37 2.14 8.73 -13.07
N LEU A 38 2.18 10.05 -13.14
CA LEU A 38 1.59 10.93 -12.15
C LEU A 38 0.10 11.06 -12.42
N VAL A 39 -0.72 10.71 -11.44
CA VAL A 39 -2.18 10.76 -11.56
C VAL A 39 -2.72 11.93 -10.77
N GLY A 40 -3.49 12.80 -11.42
CA GLY A 40 -4.09 13.97 -10.79
C GLY A 40 -4.52 15.04 -11.79
N GLN A 41 -4.72 16.26 -11.30
CA GLN A 41 -5.16 17.38 -12.13
C GLN A 41 -4.06 17.78 -13.13
N ALA A 42 -4.18 17.33 -14.37
CA ALA A 42 -3.14 17.45 -15.38
C ALA A 42 -2.57 18.88 -15.54
N PRO A 43 -3.38 19.97 -15.56
CA PRO A 43 -2.82 21.31 -15.66
C PRO A 43 -1.85 21.66 -14.51
N ILE A 44 -2.18 21.26 -13.28
CA ILE A 44 -1.35 21.48 -12.09
C ILE A 44 -0.05 20.67 -12.17
N LEU A 45 -0.17 19.41 -12.58
CA LEU A 45 0.98 18.51 -12.71
C LEU A 45 1.94 18.97 -13.81
N GLU A 46 1.42 19.34 -14.98
CA GLU A 46 2.24 19.83 -16.10
C GLU A 46 2.95 21.16 -15.76
N ASP A 47 2.26 22.09 -15.09
CA ASP A 47 2.91 23.33 -14.59
C ASP A 47 4.03 23.03 -13.60
N SER A 48 3.80 22.07 -12.69
CA SER A 48 4.84 21.68 -11.72
C SER A 48 6.03 21.00 -12.40
N ILE A 49 5.79 20.10 -13.38
CA ILE A 49 6.86 19.42 -14.13
C ILE A 49 7.64 20.42 -14.99
N ALA A 50 6.99 21.44 -15.58
CA ALA A 50 7.65 22.45 -16.40
C ALA A 50 8.75 23.23 -15.66
N ARG A 51 8.67 23.27 -14.32
CA ARG A 51 9.73 23.87 -13.47
C ARG A 51 11.00 23.01 -13.38
N HIS A 52 10.95 21.79 -13.94
CA HIS A 52 12.06 20.84 -13.95
C HIS A 52 12.44 20.45 -15.39
N PRO A 53 13.02 21.36 -16.18
CA PRO A 53 13.23 21.16 -17.63
C PRO A 53 14.19 20.00 -17.97
N ALA A 54 14.99 19.53 -17.01
CA ALA A 54 15.91 18.43 -17.20
C ALA A 54 15.26 17.04 -17.05
N VAL A 55 13.95 16.95 -16.71
CA VAL A 55 13.28 15.68 -16.53
C VAL A 55 13.11 14.94 -17.86
N ASP A 56 13.42 13.64 -17.85
CA ASP A 56 13.18 12.76 -19.00
C ASP A 56 11.69 12.46 -19.15
N ARG A 57 11.02 13.21 -20.04
CA ARG A 57 9.59 13.07 -20.32
C ARG A 57 9.21 11.74 -20.96
N SER A 58 10.16 10.98 -21.49
CA SER A 58 9.86 9.64 -22.04
C SER A 58 9.53 8.64 -20.93
N ARG A 59 10.00 8.89 -19.71
CA ARG A 59 9.80 8.06 -18.50
C ARG A 59 8.77 8.62 -17.51
N LEU A 60 8.28 9.84 -17.75
CA LEU A 60 7.31 10.51 -16.88
C LEU A 60 6.06 10.89 -17.67
N ARG A 61 4.94 10.26 -17.35
CA ARG A 61 3.63 10.52 -17.97
C ARG A 61 2.69 11.17 -16.96
N VAL A 62 1.66 11.83 -17.46
CA VAL A 62 0.56 12.35 -16.65
C VAL A 62 -0.73 11.66 -17.10
N GLU A 63 -1.50 11.15 -16.15
CA GLU A 63 -2.87 10.66 -16.33
C GLU A 63 -3.81 11.61 -15.58
N HIS A 64 -4.82 12.12 -16.28
CA HIS A 64 -5.74 13.08 -15.68
C HIS A 64 -6.70 12.42 -14.69
N ALA A 65 -6.90 13.07 -13.54
CA ALA A 65 -7.95 12.80 -12.58
C ALA A 65 -8.42 14.14 -12.01
N SER A 66 -9.73 14.38 -11.99
CA SER A 66 -10.29 15.69 -11.63
C SER A 66 -10.50 15.88 -10.12
N GLU A 67 -10.59 14.76 -9.36
CA GLU A 67 -10.97 14.77 -7.96
C GLU A 67 -9.80 14.39 -7.05
N VAL A 68 -9.85 14.91 -5.81
CA VAL A 68 -8.83 14.66 -4.77
C VAL A 68 -9.53 14.19 -3.49
N ILE A 69 -8.99 13.14 -2.86
CA ILE A 69 -9.46 12.68 -1.55
C ILE A 69 -8.70 13.43 -0.46
N GLY A 70 -9.45 14.11 0.43
CA GLY A 70 -8.88 14.81 1.58
C GLY A 70 -8.33 13.86 2.64
N MET A 71 -7.34 14.35 3.42
CA MET A 71 -6.69 13.56 4.46
C MET A 71 -7.65 13.16 5.60
N ASP A 72 -8.66 13.97 5.87
CA ASP A 72 -9.69 13.78 6.89
C ASP A 72 -10.98 13.17 6.35
N GLU A 73 -11.05 12.89 5.05
CA GLU A 73 -12.25 12.37 4.41
C GLU A 73 -12.52 10.90 4.82
N ARG A 74 -13.78 10.60 5.11
CA ARG A 74 -14.15 9.23 5.47
C ARG A 74 -13.98 8.28 4.28
N PRO A 75 -13.34 7.10 4.45
CA PRO A 75 -13.12 6.14 3.37
C PRO A 75 -14.40 5.77 2.60
N SER A 76 -15.54 5.67 3.30
CA SER A 76 -16.83 5.34 2.68
C SER A 76 -17.36 6.46 1.78
N GLN A 77 -17.05 7.71 2.08
CA GLN A 77 -17.43 8.87 1.25
C GLN A 77 -16.54 8.93 0.01
N ALA A 78 -15.21 8.79 0.18
CA ALA A 78 -14.25 8.72 -0.91
C ALA A 78 -14.63 7.61 -1.92
N LEU A 79 -14.96 6.41 -1.42
CA LEU A 79 -15.31 5.26 -2.24
C LEU A 79 -16.55 5.50 -3.13
N ARG A 80 -17.58 6.17 -2.59
CA ARG A 80 -18.87 6.35 -3.28
C ARG A 80 -18.96 7.64 -4.07
N GLY A 81 -18.35 8.70 -3.56
CA GLY A 81 -18.53 10.07 -4.04
C GLY A 81 -17.50 10.55 -5.03
N LYS A 82 -16.32 9.87 -5.13
CA LYS A 82 -15.19 10.34 -5.93
C LYS A 82 -14.69 9.28 -6.92
N PRO A 83 -15.45 9.02 -7.98
CA PRO A 83 -15.06 8.02 -8.98
C PRO A 83 -13.82 8.41 -9.79
N ASP A 84 -13.53 9.69 -9.94
CA ASP A 84 -12.38 10.23 -10.67
C ASP A 84 -11.28 10.77 -9.74
N ALA A 85 -11.18 10.23 -8.51
CA ALA A 85 -10.12 10.62 -7.60
C ALA A 85 -8.76 10.07 -8.06
N SER A 86 -7.71 10.89 -7.94
CA SER A 86 -6.33 10.52 -8.34
C SER A 86 -5.86 9.19 -7.74
N MET A 87 -6.13 8.97 -6.45
CA MET A 87 -5.85 7.70 -5.77
C MET A 87 -6.58 6.51 -6.41
N ARG A 88 -7.86 6.68 -6.78
CA ARG A 88 -8.65 5.63 -7.40
C ARG A 88 -8.19 5.34 -8.82
N VAL A 89 -7.96 6.36 -9.63
CA VAL A 89 -7.46 6.22 -11.00
C VAL A 89 -6.09 5.53 -10.99
N ALA A 90 -5.19 5.87 -10.05
CA ALA A 90 -3.90 5.21 -9.90
C ALA A 90 -4.04 3.69 -9.61
N LEU A 91 -4.97 3.29 -8.75
CA LEU A 91 -5.29 1.89 -8.49
C LEU A 91 -5.92 1.19 -9.72
N GLU A 92 -6.74 1.90 -10.48
CA GLU A 92 -7.34 1.36 -11.71
C GLU A 92 -6.31 1.13 -12.81
N LEU A 93 -5.25 1.93 -12.89
CA LEU A 93 -4.10 1.66 -13.76
C LEU A 93 -3.43 0.33 -13.40
N VAL A 94 -3.29 0.03 -12.12
CA VAL A 94 -2.75 -1.27 -11.65
C VAL A 94 -3.69 -2.41 -12.00
N ARG A 95 -4.98 -2.28 -11.68
CA ARG A 95 -5.99 -3.31 -12.01
C ARG A 95 -6.01 -3.65 -13.49
N ASN A 96 -5.84 -2.66 -14.36
CA ASN A 96 -5.89 -2.81 -15.79
C ASN A 96 -4.54 -3.24 -16.42
N GLY A 97 -3.52 -3.53 -15.61
CA GLY A 97 -2.18 -3.93 -16.06
C GLY A 97 -1.38 -2.81 -16.74
N ARG A 98 -1.84 -1.55 -16.64
CA ARG A 98 -1.17 -0.38 -17.19
C ARG A 98 -0.04 0.13 -16.28
N ALA A 99 -0.05 -0.25 -15.00
CA ALA A 99 1.03 -0.04 -14.05
C ALA A 99 1.22 -1.30 -13.20
N GLN A 100 2.43 -1.51 -12.66
CA GLN A 100 2.75 -2.67 -11.82
C GLN A 100 2.47 -2.42 -10.34
N ALA A 101 2.46 -1.15 -9.92
CA ALA A 101 2.15 -0.76 -8.53
C ALA A 101 1.56 0.65 -8.49
N CYS A 102 0.96 0.97 -7.35
CA CYS A 102 0.47 2.31 -7.01
C CYS A 102 1.15 2.79 -5.73
N VAL A 103 1.54 4.06 -5.71
CA VAL A 103 2.05 4.76 -4.51
C VAL A 103 1.18 5.97 -4.22
N SER A 104 0.78 6.14 -2.98
CA SER A 104 0.03 7.30 -2.50
C SER A 104 0.52 7.71 -1.11
N ALA A 105 0.71 9.01 -0.91
CA ALA A 105 0.93 9.62 0.40
C ALA A 105 -0.37 10.17 1.02
N GLY A 106 -1.51 9.86 0.41
CA GLY A 106 -2.82 10.33 0.83
C GLY A 106 -3.42 9.58 2.01
N ASN A 107 -4.72 9.75 2.18
CA ASN A 107 -5.50 9.16 3.27
C ASN A 107 -5.40 7.62 3.28
N THR A 108 -4.76 7.06 4.30
CA THR A 108 -4.49 5.61 4.42
C THR A 108 -5.77 4.78 4.45
N GLY A 109 -6.79 5.22 5.17
CA GLY A 109 -8.07 4.51 5.24
C GLY A 109 -8.79 4.48 3.89
N ALA A 110 -8.73 5.57 3.13
CA ALA A 110 -9.26 5.65 1.78
C ALA A 110 -8.48 4.75 0.82
N LEU A 111 -7.13 4.75 0.90
CA LEU A 111 -6.28 3.89 0.09
C LEU A 111 -6.61 2.41 0.32
N MET A 112 -6.76 1.98 1.57
CA MET A 112 -7.11 0.60 1.92
C MET A 112 -8.51 0.21 1.39
N ALA A 113 -9.51 1.08 1.58
CA ALA A 113 -10.87 0.83 1.11
C ALA A 113 -10.95 0.76 -0.42
N LEU A 114 -10.29 1.69 -1.11
CA LEU A 114 -10.23 1.74 -2.57
C LEU A 114 -9.42 0.56 -3.13
N SER A 115 -8.29 0.20 -2.52
CA SER A 115 -7.49 -0.96 -2.94
C SER A 115 -8.32 -2.24 -2.87
N ARG A 116 -9.03 -2.47 -1.76
CA ARG A 116 -9.94 -3.62 -1.62
C ARG A 116 -11.05 -3.61 -2.66
N TYR A 117 -11.62 -2.43 -2.95
CA TYR A 117 -12.70 -2.29 -3.93
C TYR A 117 -12.23 -2.50 -5.36
N VAL A 118 -11.12 -1.86 -5.75
CA VAL A 118 -10.60 -1.84 -7.12
C VAL A 118 -9.82 -3.11 -7.45
N LEU A 119 -8.84 -3.48 -6.63
CA LEU A 119 -7.94 -4.61 -6.88
C LEU A 119 -8.54 -5.93 -6.43
N LYS A 120 -9.47 -5.90 -5.47
CA LYS A 120 -10.02 -7.06 -4.77
C LYS A 120 -8.97 -7.75 -3.88
N THR A 121 -9.39 -8.79 -3.18
CA THR A 121 -8.52 -9.68 -2.41
C THR A 121 -8.44 -11.04 -3.09
N LEU A 122 -7.40 -11.79 -2.78
CA LEU A 122 -7.30 -13.19 -3.20
C LEU A 122 -8.39 -14.04 -2.51
N PRO A 123 -8.82 -15.15 -3.12
CA PRO A 123 -9.72 -16.08 -2.47
C PRO A 123 -9.16 -16.53 -1.11
N GLY A 124 -10.00 -16.50 -0.08
CA GLY A 124 -9.61 -16.83 1.30
C GLY A 124 -9.01 -15.66 2.11
N ILE A 125 -8.84 -14.48 1.51
CA ILE A 125 -8.40 -13.26 2.20
C ILE A 125 -9.57 -12.27 2.29
N ASP A 126 -10.03 -12.01 3.49
CA ASP A 126 -11.18 -11.12 3.74
C ASP A 126 -10.81 -9.65 3.67
N ARG A 127 -9.60 -9.31 4.15
CA ARG A 127 -9.14 -7.92 4.24
C ARG A 127 -7.65 -7.80 3.88
N PRO A 128 -7.25 -6.73 3.19
CA PRO A 128 -5.83 -6.38 3.08
C PRO A 128 -5.28 -5.93 4.44
N ALA A 129 -3.98 -6.05 4.63
CA ALA A 129 -3.26 -5.56 5.79
C ALA A 129 -2.13 -4.63 5.37
N MET A 130 -1.77 -3.68 6.22
CA MET A 130 -0.56 -2.89 6.05
C MET A 130 0.62 -3.65 6.63
N VAL A 131 1.70 -3.74 5.85
CA VAL A 131 2.96 -4.35 6.29
C VAL A 131 4.10 -3.33 6.23
N SER A 132 4.98 -3.36 7.22
CA SER A 132 6.23 -2.60 7.19
C SER A 132 7.35 -3.38 7.86
N PRO A 133 8.57 -3.32 7.33
CA PRO A 133 9.73 -3.84 8.01
C PRO A 133 10.07 -2.97 9.22
N VAL A 134 10.29 -3.59 10.36
CA VAL A 134 10.82 -2.94 11.56
C VAL A 134 12.20 -3.50 11.89
N PRO A 135 13.18 -2.67 12.28
CA PRO A 135 14.51 -3.12 12.61
C PRO A 135 14.50 -3.99 13.87
N THR A 136 15.35 -5.00 13.89
CA THR A 136 15.61 -5.86 15.05
C THR A 136 17.11 -5.89 15.33
N ALA A 137 17.53 -6.51 16.44
CA ALA A 137 18.95 -6.63 16.79
C ALA A 137 19.77 -7.40 15.72
N THR A 138 19.14 -8.26 14.92
CA THR A 138 19.81 -9.15 13.97
C THR A 138 19.29 -9.03 12.53
N GLY A 139 18.50 -7.99 12.21
CA GLY A 139 17.94 -7.82 10.87
C GLY A 139 16.62 -7.04 10.87
N SER A 140 15.58 -7.57 10.25
CA SER A 140 14.25 -6.96 10.22
C SER A 140 13.14 -7.97 10.48
N CYS A 141 12.02 -7.48 10.96
CA CYS A 141 10.77 -8.22 11.15
C CYS A 141 9.66 -7.53 10.35
N GLN A 142 8.85 -8.28 9.64
CA GLN A 142 7.66 -7.75 8.97
C GLN A 142 6.52 -7.64 9.99
N LEU A 143 6.08 -6.41 10.26
CA LEU A 143 4.96 -6.16 11.19
C LEU A 143 3.67 -5.95 10.39
N LEU A 144 2.64 -6.75 10.67
CA LEU A 144 1.27 -6.69 10.14
C LEU A 144 0.28 -6.69 11.32
N ASP A 145 -0.81 -6.05 11.33
CA ASP A 145 -1.32 -4.94 10.57
C ASP A 145 -1.00 -3.64 11.31
N LEU A 146 -0.67 -2.59 10.60
CA LEU A 146 -0.25 -1.31 11.19
C LEU A 146 -1.44 -0.33 11.34
N GLY A 147 -2.56 -0.80 11.88
CA GLY A 147 -3.73 0.02 12.18
C GLY A 147 -4.67 0.27 11.00
N ALA A 148 -4.49 -0.42 9.87
CA ALA A 148 -5.45 -0.36 8.77
C ALA A 148 -6.78 -1.06 9.12
N ASN A 149 -6.74 -2.06 10.02
CA ASN A 149 -7.89 -2.75 10.55
C ASN A 149 -7.91 -2.58 12.07
N VAL A 150 -8.86 -1.80 12.58
CA VAL A 150 -8.99 -1.51 14.03
C VAL A 150 -9.44 -2.75 14.79
N ASP A 151 -10.48 -3.43 14.27
CA ASP A 151 -11.03 -4.63 14.87
C ASP A 151 -10.77 -5.84 13.97
N CYS A 152 -9.99 -6.79 14.46
CA CYS A 152 -9.65 -8.03 13.76
C CYS A 152 -10.24 -9.23 14.48
N SER A 153 -10.84 -10.16 13.74
CA SER A 153 -11.18 -11.50 14.28
C SER A 153 -9.92 -12.39 14.35
N ALA A 154 -10.04 -13.54 14.97
CA ALA A 154 -8.98 -14.55 15.01
C ALA A 154 -8.60 -15.02 13.58
N GLU A 155 -9.60 -15.18 12.71
CA GLU A 155 -9.43 -15.55 11.31
C GLU A 155 -8.68 -14.47 10.52
N HIS A 156 -8.94 -13.17 10.78
CA HIS A 156 -8.17 -12.08 10.17
C HIS A 156 -6.70 -12.15 10.58
N LEU A 157 -6.41 -12.35 11.87
CA LEU A 157 -5.05 -12.49 12.37
C LEU A 157 -4.33 -13.69 11.74
N TYR A 158 -5.03 -14.80 11.57
CA TYR A 158 -4.53 -15.97 10.86
C TYR A 158 -4.21 -15.64 9.39
N GLN A 159 -5.12 -14.98 8.66
CA GLN A 159 -4.89 -14.57 7.28
C GLN A 159 -3.71 -13.59 7.15
N PHE A 160 -3.54 -12.68 8.10
CA PHE A 160 -2.39 -11.77 8.14
C PHE A 160 -1.08 -12.52 8.38
N ALA A 161 -1.10 -13.56 9.21
CA ALA A 161 0.07 -14.43 9.42
C ALA A 161 0.48 -15.14 8.12
N VAL A 162 -0.48 -15.70 7.38
CA VAL A 162 -0.23 -16.31 6.05
C VAL A 162 0.35 -15.29 5.08
N MET A 163 -0.29 -14.12 4.94
CA MET A 163 0.20 -13.07 4.05
C MET A 163 1.60 -12.59 4.44
N GLY A 164 1.87 -12.44 5.74
CA GLY A 164 3.17 -12.02 6.25
C GLY A 164 4.27 -13.04 5.99
N SER A 165 3.97 -14.33 6.14
CA SER A 165 4.90 -15.42 5.82
C SER A 165 5.27 -15.40 4.34
N VAL A 166 4.27 -15.37 3.44
CA VAL A 166 4.51 -15.33 1.99
C VAL A 166 5.27 -14.05 1.58
N ALA A 167 4.95 -12.91 2.17
CA ALA A 167 5.67 -11.66 1.89
C ALA A 167 7.13 -11.73 2.34
N ALA A 168 7.41 -12.32 3.51
CA ALA A 168 8.77 -12.49 4.01
C ALA A 168 9.57 -13.45 3.12
N GLU A 169 8.99 -14.56 2.67
CA GLU A 169 9.62 -15.47 1.71
C GLU A 169 9.94 -14.79 0.38
N ALA A 170 9.02 -13.98 -0.15
CA ALA A 170 9.25 -13.20 -1.37
C ALA A 170 10.40 -12.19 -1.23
N LEU A 171 10.68 -11.74 0.00
CA LEU A 171 11.82 -10.89 0.35
C LEU A 171 13.11 -11.69 0.66
N GLY A 172 13.10 -13.01 0.48
CA GLY A 172 14.28 -13.87 0.64
C GLY A 172 14.48 -14.44 2.05
N VAL A 173 13.51 -14.31 2.95
CA VAL A 173 13.57 -14.94 4.27
C VAL A 173 13.27 -16.43 4.12
N VAL A 174 14.25 -17.28 4.45
CA VAL A 174 14.05 -18.74 4.43
C VAL A 174 13.33 -19.17 5.70
N SER A 175 12.21 -19.88 5.56
CA SER A 175 11.40 -20.38 6.68
C SER A 175 11.05 -19.28 7.70
N PRO A 176 10.25 -18.28 7.32
CA PRO A 176 9.90 -17.19 8.21
C PRO A 176 9.14 -17.70 9.43
N ARG A 177 9.48 -17.18 10.60
CA ARG A 177 8.77 -17.49 11.84
C ARG A 177 7.68 -16.45 12.07
N VAL A 178 6.47 -16.92 12.35
CA VAL A 178 5.33 -16.06 12.64
C VAL A 178 5.09 -16.01 14.15
N ALA A 179 4.77 -14.81 14.65
CA ALA A 179 4.38 -14.60 16.05
C ALA A 179 3.20 -13.61 16.12
N LEU A 180 2.34 -13.80 17.10
CA LEU A 180 1.29 -12.85 17.42
C LEU A 180 1.83 -11.81 18.41
N LEU A 181 1.71 -10.52 18.09
CA LEU A 181 2.02 -9.45 19.02
C LEU A 181 1.01 -9.51 20.19
N ASN A 182 1.52 -9.59 21.41
CA ASN A 182 0.72 -9.75 22.61
C ASN A 182 1.34 -8.97 23.78
N VAL A 183 0.57 -8.78 24.86
CA VAL A 183 0.99 -8.07 26.07
C VAL A 183 1.97 -8.86 26.94
N GLY A 184 2.21 -10.13 26.64
CA GLY A 184 3.14 -11.02 27.32
C GLY A 184 3.20 -12.39 26.65
N THR A 185 4.14 -13.21 27.10
CA THR A 185 4.41 -14.55 26.52
C THR A 185 3.67 -15.69 27.22
N GLU A 186 3.10 -15.41 28.40
CA GLU A 186 2.42 -16.42 29.21
C GLU A 186 1.05 -16.78 28.57
N GLU A 187 0.64 -18.03 28.64
CA GLU A 187 -0.63 -18.56 28.07
C GLU A 187 -1.88 -17.82 28.56
N VAL A 188 -1.83 -17.27 29.78
CA VAL A 188 -2.95 -16.50 30.35
C VAL A 188 -3.07 -15.11 29.76
N LYS A 189 -2.05 -14.59 29.11
CA LYS A 189 -2.01 -13.25 28.53
C LYS A 189 -2.73 -13.19 27.17
N GLY A 190 -3.13 -11.96 26.82
CA GLY A 190 -3.85 -11.69 25.60
C GLY A 190 -5.37 -11.81 25.70
N ASN A 191 -6.02 -11.14 24.76
CA ASN A 191 -7.47 -11.23 24.61
C ASN A 191 -7.90 -12.55 23.96
N GLN A 192 -9.20 -12.81 23.92
CA GLN A 192 -9.74 -14.02 23.33
C GLN A 192 -9.39 -14.19 21.84
N GLN A 193 -9.35 -13.10 21.08
CA GLN A 193 -9.01 -13.11 19.65
C GLN A 193 -7.60 -13.63 19.42
N VAL A 194 -6.62 -13.13 20.19
CA VAL A 194 -5.21 -13.57 20.10
C VAL A 194 -5.07 -15.04 20.46
N LYS A 195 -5.77 -15.52 21.50
CA LYS A 195 -5.75 -16.94 21.90
C LYS A 195 -6.35 -17.86 20.83
N LEU A 196 -7.48 -17.46 20.24
CA LEU A 196 -8.09 -18.20 19.14
C LEU A 196 -7.19 -18.21 17.89
N ALA A 197 -6.59 -17.06 17.56
CA ALA A 197 -5.64 -16.98 16.44
C ALA A 197 -4.41 -17.87 16.66
N ALA A 198 -3.88 -17.92 17.89
CA ALA A 198 -2.79 -18.82 18.25
C ALA A 198 -3.17 -20.29 18.02
N SER A 199 -4.39 -20.70 18.40
CA SER A 199 -4.89 -22.05 18.17
C SER A 199 -5.01 -22.38 16.67
N LEU A 200 -5.46 -21.42 15.85
CA LEU A 200 -5.53 -21.59 14.39
C LEU A 200 -4.13 -21.75 13.79
N LEU A 201 -3.17 -20.95 14.23
CA LEU A 201 -1.78 -21.01 13.75
C LEU A 201 -1.08 -22.31 14.13
N GLN A 202 -1.33 -22.84 15.33
CA GLN A 202 -0.78 -24.14 15.76
C GLN A 202 -1.30 -25.33 14.93
N GLN A 203 -2.50 -25.22 14.36
CA GLN A 203 -3.10 -26.23 13.48
C GLN A 203 -2.72 -26.04 12.01
N ALA A 204 -2.11 -24.93 11.67
CA ALA A 204 -1.72 -24.62 10.29
C ALA A 204 -0.51 -25.48 9.86
N HIS A 205 -0.62 -26.08 8.68
CA HIS A 205 0.50 -26.77 8.05
C HIS A 205 1.18 -25.82 7.06
N GLY A 206 2.50 -25.62 7.22
CA GLY A 206 3.32 -24.81 6.32
C GLY A 206 3.46 -23.33 6.70
N LEU A 207 3.18 -22.97 7.95
CA LEU A 207 3.53 -21.67 8.55
C LEU A 207 4.63 -21.84 9.57
#